data_68532b23780f8841ab07c579e0558fce
#
_entry.id   68532b23780f8841ab07c579e0558fce
#
_cell.length_a   1.000
_cell.length_b   1.000
_cell.length_c   1.000
_cell.angle_alpha   90.00
_cell.angle_beta   90.00
_cell.angle_gamma   90.00
#
_symmetry.space_group_name_H-M   'P 1'
#
loop_
_entity.id
_entity.type
_entity.pdbx_description
1 polymer ?
#
loop_
_entity_poly.entity_id
_entity_poly.type
_entity_poly.pdbx_seq_one_letter_code
_entity_poly.pdbx_strand_id
1 'polypeptide(L)'
;MKRSILAAVVLSLASFAAMAQDKVVYHFDSGLSQAVKGLRNMRNHLDTDPKAKLVAVAHAEGVDFLMEGAKTPNGQEFASLVQDLENRGVKFEICEITLKNRNLKKEQFIMGPTFTPSGVVL
;
A
#
# COMPACT_ATOMS: atom_id res chain seq x y z
N MET A 1 32.46 -45.37 8.51
CA MET A 1 31.39 -46.00 7.82
C MET A 1 29.99 -45.49 8.15
N LYS A 2 29.79 -44.89 9.26
CA LYS A 2 28.45 -44.45 9.66
C LYS A 2 28.28 -42.93 9.64
N ARG A 3 29.20 -42.22 8.97
CA ARG A 3 29.29 -40.79 9.11
C ARG A 3 28.63 -40.01 8.00
N SER A 4 28.21 -40.68 6.95
CA SER A 4 27.63 -40.04 5.80
C SER A 4 26.15 -39.70 5.94
N ILE A 5 25.51 -40.13 7.00
CA ILE A 5 24.07 -39.93 7.21
C ILE A 5 23.75 -38.54 7.78
N LEU A 6 24.72 -37.91 8.43
CA LEU A 6 24.49 -36.60 9.08
C LEU A 6 24.47 -35.40 8.13
N ALA A 7 24.99 -35.55 6.94
CA ALA A 7 25.08 -34.42 6.00
C ALA A 7 23.76 -34.13 5.29
N ALA A 8 22.84 -35.06 5.24
CA ALA A 8 21.59 -34.90 4.50
C ALA A 8 20.52 -34.08 5.26
N VAL A 9 20.64 -33.97 6.57
CA VAL A 9 19.61 -33.32 7.40
C VAL A 9 19.76 -31.80 7.40
N VAL A 10 20.96 -31.28 7.14
CA VAL A 10 21.24 -29.85 7.18
C VAL A 10 20.68 -29.11 5.98
N LEU A 11 20.56 -29.78 4.83
CA LEU A 11 20.09 -29.15 3.60
C LEU A 11 18.59 -28.85 3.59
N SER A 12 17.78 -29.59 4.35
CA SER A 12 16.34 -29.38 4.37
C SER A 12 15.91 -28.16 5.20
N LEU A 13 16.77 -27.66 6.11
CA LEU A 13 16.47 -26.48 6.91
C LEU A 13 16.70 -25.16 6.15
N ALA A 14 17.54 -25.16 5.15
CA ALA A 14 17.85 -23.96 4.39
C ALA A 14 16.72 -23.50 3.48
N SER A 15 15.81 -24.40 3.10
CA SER A 15 14.71 -24.05 2.20
C SER A 15 13.61 -23.20 2.85
N PHE A 16 13.53 -23.16 4.16
CA PHE A 16 12.54 -22.31 4.87
C PHE A 16 12.92 -20.84 4.88
N ALA A 17 14.18 -20.51 4.73
CA ALA A 17 14.65 -19.14 4.73
C ALA A 17 14.27 -18.36 3.46
N ALA A 18 13.78 -19.04 2.43
CA ALA A 18 13.47 -18.45 1.13
C ALA A 18 11.99 -18.09 0.96
N MET A 19 11.18 -18.17 2.01
CA MET A 19 9.76 -17.82 1.91
C MET A 19 9.60 -16.32 1.67
N ALA A 20 8.93 -15.97 0.58
CA ALA A 20 8.65 -14.59 0.24
C ALA A 20 7.64 -13.98 1.23
N GLN A 21 7.78 -12.69 1.49
CA GLN A 21 6.79 -11.93 2.23
C GLN A 21 5.56 -11.71 1.36
N ASP A 22 4.40 -11.70 1.98
CA ASP A 22 3.16 -11.40 1.29
C ASP A 22 3.13 -9.93 0.90
N LYS A 23 2.74 -9.69 -0.36
CA LYS A 23 2.48 -8.36 -0.88
C LYS A 23 0.97 -8.22 -1.07
N VAL A 24 0.38 -7.21 -0.49
CA VAL A 24 -1.05 -6.97 -0.53
C VAL A 24 -1.33 -5.63 -1.19
N VAL A 25 -2.24 -5.63 -2.15
CA VAL A 25 -2.66 -4.42 -2.83
C VAL A 25 -4.05 -4.03 -2.35
N TYR A 26 -4.16 -2.80 -1.86
CA TYR A 26 -5.43 -2.19 -1.48
C TYR A 26 -5.88 -1.27 -2.60
N HIS A 27 -7.07 -1.51 -3.16
CA HIS A 27 -7.64 -0.65 -4.17
C HIS A 27 -8.61 0.35 -3.56
N PHE A 28 -8.42 1.61 -3.89
CA PHE A 28 -9.30 2.70 -3.50
C PHE A 28 -9.95 3.24 -4.77
N ASP A 29 -11.25 3.03 -4.91
CA ASP A 29 -11.99 3.43 -6.11
C ASP A 29 -13.24 4.27 -5.82
N SER A 30 -13.47 4.59 -4.56
CA SER A 30 -14.65 5.32 -4.10
C SER A 30 -14.22 6.55 -3.29
N GLY A 31 -15.15 7.29 -2.74
CA GLY A 31 -14.88 8.56 -2.09
C GLY A 31 -14.18 8.48 -0.71
N LEU A 32 -14.24 9.58 0.03
CA LEU A 32 -13.49 9.75 1.28
C LEU A 32 -13.88 8.75 2.36
N SER A 33 -15.12 8.28 2.37
CA SER A 33 -15.61 7.29 3.33
C SER A 33 -14.86 5.97 3.19
N GLN A 34 -14.62 5.52 1.96
CA GLN A 34 -13.81 4.33 1.70
C GLN A 34 -12.37 4.54 2.18
N ALA A 35 -11.83 5.73 1.95
CA ALA A 35 -10.47 6.05 2.36
C ALA A 35 -10.28 5.93 3.87
N VAL A 36 -11.22 6.43 4.66
CA VAL A 36 -11.16 6.31 6.13
C VAL A 36 -11.06 4.85 6.55
N LYS A 37 -11.92 4.00 5.98
CA LYS A 37 -11.93 2.56 6.29
C LYS A 37 -10.67 1.86 5.80
N GLY A 38 -10.25 2.17 4.58
CA GLY A 38 -9.08 1.54 3.98
C GLY A 38 -7.80 1.86 4.73
N LEU A 39 -7.59 3.11 5.09
CA LEU A 39 -6.40 3.51 5.84
C LEU A 39 -6.38 2.87 7.24
N ARG A 40 -7.53 2.77 7.88
CA ARG A 40 -7.65 2.06 9.16
C ARG A 40 -7.29 0.58 9.00
N ASN A 41 -7.81 -0.06 7.97
CA ASN A 41 -7.53 -1.47 7.70
C ASN A 41 -6.06 -1.71 7.42
N MET A 42 -5.41 -0.82 6.69
CA MET A 42 -3.97 -0.93 6.43
C MET A 42 -3.16 -0.80 7.71
N ARG A 43 -3.54 0.11 8.58
CA ARG A 43 -2.88 0.26 9.88
C ARG A 43 -3.04 -1.00 10.73
N ASN A 44 -4.26 -1.55 10.81
CA ASN A 44 -4.53 -2.78 11.54
C ASN A 44 -3.76 -3.97 10.94
N HIS A 45 -3.65 -4.01 9.62
CA HIS A 45 -2.88 -5.04 8.93
C HIS A 45 -1.42 -5.01 9.36
N LEU A 46 -0.79 -3.83 9.35
CA LEU A 46 0.60 -3.68 9.75
C LEU A 46 0.81 -3.91 11.26
N ASP A 47 -0.18 -3.58 12.08
CA ASP A 47 -0.11 -3.84 13.52
C ASP A 47 -0.11 -5.35 13.80
N THR A 48 -0.82 -6.13 12.99
CA THR A 48 -0.90 -7.57 13.12
C THR A 48 0.27 -8.28 12.44
N ASP A 49 0.67 -7.79 11.27
CA ASP A 49 1.80 -8.33 10.50
C ASP A 49 2.73 -7.18 10.08
N PRO A 50 3.68 -6.80 10.94
CA PRO A 50 4.56 -5.68 10.66
C PRO A 50 5.46 -5.85 9.44
N LYS A 51 5.61 -7.08 8.94
CA LYS A 51 6.46 -7.39 7.78
C LYS A 51 5.68 -7.37 6.47
N ALA A 52 4.37 -7.22 6.52
CA ALA A 52 3.56 -7.17 5.31
C ALA A 52 3.98 -5.99 4.43
N LYS A 53 4.00 -6.23 3.12
CA LYS A 53 4.24 -5.18 2.14
C LYS A 53 2.91 -4.75 1.57
N LEU A 54 2.53 -3.51 1.85
CA LEU A 54 1.26 -2.97 1.42
C LEU A 54 1.47 -1.90 0.34
N VAL A 55 0.66 -2.00 -0.70
CA VAL A 55 0.58 -0.99 -1.76
C VAL A 55 -0.88 -0.54 -1.85
N ALA A 56 -1.09 0.74 -1.83
CA ALA A 56 -2.41 1.34 -2.03
C ALA A 56 -2.48 1.93 -3.44
N VAL A 57 -3.45 1.50 -4.22
CA VAL A 57 -3.67 2.00 -5.57
C VAL A 57 -4.99 2.75 -5.59
N ALA A 58 -4.95 4.02 -5.98
CA ALA A 58 -6.12 4.88 -6.02
C ALA A 58 -6.49 5.22 -7.46
N HIS A 59 -7.77 5.07 -7.79
CA HIS A 59 -8.32 5.44 -9.11
C HIS A 59 -9.75 5.92 -8.96
N ALA A 60 -10.28 6.54 -10.00
CA ALA A 60 -11.62 7.16 -9.99
C ALA A 60 -11.75 8.11 -8.78
N GLU A 61 -12.87 8.09 -8.06
CA GLU A 61 -13.08 8.89 -6.87
C GLU A 61 -12.17 8.47 -5.71
N GLY A 62 -11.55 7.30 -5.81
CA GLY A 62 -10.59 6.82 -4.82
C GLY A 62 -9.34 7.65 -4.68
N VAL A 63 -9.04 8.55 -5.60
CA VAL A 63 -7.89 9.46 -5.50
C VAL A 63 -8.17 10.67 -4.60
N ASP A 64 -9.41 10.93 -4.25
CA ASP A 64 -9.81 12.18 -3.59
C ASP A 64 -9.10 12.41 -2.26
N PHE A 65 -8.85 11.36 -1.48
CA PHE A 65 -8.18 11.51 -0.19
C PHE A 65 -6.68 11.87 -0.32
N LEU A 66 -6.13 11.71 -1.52
CA LEU A 66 -4.73 12.05 -1.80
C LEU A 66 -4.58 13.47 -2.35
N MET A 67 -5.67 14.18 -2.53
CA MET A 67 -5.61 15.57 -2.96
C MET A 67 -5.27 16.50 -1.80
N GLU A 68 -4.59 17.59 -2.12
CA GLU A 68 -4.22 18.61 -1.14
C GLU A 68 -5.46 19.12 -0.40
N GLY A 69 -5.37 19.20 0.91
CA GLY A 69 -6.43 19.75 1.76
C GLY A 69 -7.58 18.80 2.08
N ALA A 70 -7.56 17.56 1.58
CA ALA A 70 -8.61 16.58 1.88
C ALA A 70 -8.60 16.23 3.38
N LYS A 71 -9.80 16.21 3.98
CA LYS A 71 -9.98 15.98 5.42
C LYS A 71 -11.02 14.90 5.70
N THR A 72 -10.81 14.19 6.81
CA THR A 72 -11.81 13.27 7.34
C THR A 72 -13.02 14.03 7.88
N PRO A 73 -14.15 13.35 8.17
CA PRO A 73 -15.32 14.01 8.72
C PRO A 73 -15.07 14.75 10.04
N ASN A 74 -14.10 14.30 10.85
CA ASN A 74 -13.72 14.99 12.09
C ASN A 74 -12.61 16.01 11.92
N GLY A 75 -12.28 16.38 10.69
CA GLY A 75 -11.36 17.48 10.39
C GLY A 75 -9.87 17.11 10.36
N GLN A 76 -9.53 15.84 10.47
CA GLN A 76 -8.13 15.41 10.36
C GLN A 76 -7.70 15.38 8.90
N GLU A 77 -6.51 15.88 8.61
CA GLU A 77 -5.99 15.84 7.27
C GLU A 77 -5.58 14.42 6.84
N PHE A 78 -6.05 14.00 5.67
CA PHE A 78 -5.63 12.71 5.11
C PHE A 78 -4.13 12.66 4.87
N ALA A 79 -3.51 13.79 4.53
CA ALA A 79 -2.07 13.85 4.31
C ALA A 79 -1.27 13.28 5.49
N SER A 80 -1.69 13.57 6.72
CA SER A 80 -1.02 13.06 7.92
C SER A 80 -1.19 11.55 8.06
N LEU A 81 -2.39 11.03 7.80
CA LEU A 81 -2.66 9.60 7.89
C LEU A 81 -1.88 8.81 6.84
N VAL A 82 -1.79 9.36 5.62
CA VAL A 82 -1.02 8.76 4.53
C VAL A 82 0.46 8.75 4.89
N GLN A 83 0.98 9.85 5.39
CA GLN A 83 2.38 9.96 5.77
C GLN A 83 2.75 8.95 6.86
N ASP A 84 1.91 8.76 7.85
CA ASP A 84 2.15 7.77 8.90
C ASP A 84 2.30 6.36 8.32
N LEU A 85 1.47 6.00 7.35
CA LEU A 85 1.54 4.71 6.68
C LEU A 85 2.76 4.62 5.76
N GLU A 86 3.10 5.68 5.05
CA GLU A 86 4.31 5.74 4.24
C GLU A 86 5.57 5.54 5.09
N ASN A 87 5.59 6.12 6.29
CA ASN A 87 6.68 5.94 7.24
C ASN A 87 6.80 4.47 7.70
N ARG A 88 5.73 3.70 7.58
CA ARG A 88 5.72 2.27 7.87
C ARG A 88 5.93 1.41 6.62
N GLY A 89 6.29 2.01 5.50
CA GLY A 89 6.63 1.31 4.28
C GLY A 89 5.48 1.11 3.29
N VAL A 90 4.31 1.69 3.54
CA VAL A 90 3.21 1.63 2.58
C VAL A 90 3.50 2.53 1.39
N LYS A 91 3.24 2.03 0.19
CA LYS A 91 3.39 2.78 -1.04
C LYS A 91 2.00 3.16 -1.55
N PHE A 92 1.83 4.44 -1.87
CA PHE A 92 0.58 4.94 -2.47
C PHE A 92 0.82 5.27 -3.94
N GLU A 93 -0.06 4.79 -4.81
CA GLU A 93 0.03 5.00 -6.25
C GLU A 93 -1.29 5.58 -6.78
N ILE A 94 -1.19 6.59 -7.64
CA ILE A 94 -2.31 7.31 -8.23
C ILE A 94 -2.39 6.96 -9.70
N CYS A 95 -3.57 6.57 -10.17
CA CYS A 95 -3.82 6.19 -11.55
C CYS A 95 -3.81 7.41 -12.47
N GLU A 96 -2.91 7.43 -13.46
CA GLU A 96 -2.83 8.54 -14.41
C GLU A 96 -4.02 8.60 -15.35
N ILE A 97 -4.66 7.48 -15.65
CA ILE A 97 -5.89 7.45 -16.44
C ILE A 97 -6.98 8.26 -15.74
N THR A 98 -7.07 8.13 -14.41
CA THR A 98 -8.02 8.90 -13.61
C THR A 98 -7.76 10.40 -13.70
N LEU A 99 -6.51 10.81 -13.67
CA LEU A 99 -6.15 12.22 -13.81
C LEU A 99 -6.67 12.77 -15.14
N LYS A 100 -6.44 12.03 -16.21
CA LYS A 100 -6.90 12.43 -17.53
C LYS A 100 -8.41 12.50 -17.62
N ASN A 101 -9.11 11.47 -17.13
CA ASN A 101 -10.57 11.41 -17.23
C ASN A 101 -11.27 12.47 -16.38
N ARG A 102 -10.70 12.84 -15.25
CA ARG A 102 -11.26 13.82 -14.33
C ARG A 102 -10.64 15.21 -14.50
N ASN A 103 -9.75 15.38 -15.45
CA ASN A 103 -9.02 16.63 -15.67
C ASN A 103 -8.30 17.13 -14.41
N LEU A 104 -7.62 16.21 -13.73
CA LEU A 104 -6.82 16.50 -12.53
C LEU A 104 -5.35 16.63 -12.92
N LYS A 105 -4.62 17.46 -12.19
CA LYS A 105 -3.19 17.68 -12.39
C LYS A 105 -2.40 17.12 -11.23
N LYS A 106 -1.17 16.67 -11.49
CA LYS A 106 -0.31 16.07 -10.46
C LYS A 106 -0.07 17.02 -9.28
N GLU A 107 0.00 18.32 -9.55
CA GLU A 107 0.24 19.34 -8.53
C GLU A 107 -0.90 19.49 -7.53
N GLN A 108 -2.07 18.92 -7.83
CA GLN A 108 -3.21 18.96 -6.91
C GLN A 108 -3.13 17.91 -5.82
N PHE A 109 -2.14 17.03 -5.87
CA PHE A 109 -1.99 15.92 -4.92
C PHE A 109 -0.92 16.21 -3.89
N ILE A 110 -1.05 15.56 -2.72
CA ILE A 110 -0.06 15.65 -1.65
C ILE A 110 1.26 15.04 -2.09
N MET A 111 2.34 15.40 -1.43
CA MET A 111 3.64 14.78 -1.66
C MET A 111 3.69 13.39 -1.03
N GLY A 112 4.46 12.48 -1.64
CA GLY A 112 4.65 11.11 -1.18
C GLY A 112 4.12 10.08 -2.15
N PRO A 113 2.83 10.09 -2.54
CA PRO A 113 2.32 9.16 -3.54
C PRO A 113 3.03 9.29 -4.88
N THR A 114 3.16 8.18 -5.59
CA THR A 114 3.68 8.13 -6.95
C THR A 114 2.52 7.95 -7.93
N PHE A 115 2.80 8.15 -9.21
CA PHE A 115 1.79 8.00 -10.26
C PHE A 115 2.08 6.75 -11.06
N THR A 116 1.03 6.01 -11.40
CA THR A 116 1.14 4.81 -12.22
C THR A 116 0.29 4.97 -13.48
N PRO A 117 0.71 4.41 -14.63
CA PRO A 117 -0.05 4.55 -15.87
C PRO A 117 -1.49 4.07 -15.77
N SER A 118 -1.74 3.01 -15.03
CA SER A 118 -3.08 2.46 -14.81
C SER A 118 -3.21 1.88 -13.42
N GLY A 119 -4.32 2.17 -12.74
CA GLY A 119 -4.59 1.64 -11.41
C GLY A 119 -4.96 0.16 -11.37
N VAL A 120 -5.15 -0.48 -12.52
CA VAL A 120 -5.51 -1.89 -12.60
C VAL A 120 -4.38 -2.78 -13.13
N VAL A 121 -3.28 -2.17 -13.51
CA VAL A 121 -2.08 -2.87 -14.00
C VAL A 121 -0.90 -2.46 -13.13
N LEU A 122 -0.38 -3.40 -12.35
CA LEU A 122 0.77 -3.20 -11.47
C LEU A 122 1.89 -4.17 -11.83
#